data_84d9e62023d51d2ceedad5c1195a6ed6
#
_entry.id   84d9e62023d51d2ceedad5c1195a6ed6
#
_cell.length_a   1.000
_cell.length_b   1.000
_cell.length_c   1.000
_cell.angle_alpha   90.00
_cell.angle_beta   90.00
_cell.angle_gamma   90.00
#
_symmetry.space_group_name_H-M   'P 1'
#
loop_
_entity.id
_entity.type
_entity.pdbx_description
1 polymer ?
#
loop_
_entity_poly.entity_id
_entity_poly.type
_entity_poly.pdbx_seq_one_letter_code
_entity_poly.pdbx_strand_id
1 'polypeptide(L)'
;MSFKYNFTVTEILEKMGYKKSRDNILNDQQKGIVLPAVLNDFLSFAINTSLFSTSDVWVQTRSLIGFLYDDIEENIEDEKEYWGKDNRAAEDSKYYQFYKLPKEQWKGIVPNYLLIGSDFAAGVIEFGVCITDLDKNDPPVYMNHENDSICEWKLYTNSLSEFLMLVFCDVLSCEMYDTAMDTLEKNGWDAGILSEDELNVYEIDFDSMDKYPSFYDGNALLGCAYDEDNHILLVVKFDENSGEILNCIAYSKECDEE
;
A
#
# COMPACT_ATOMS: atom_id res chain seq x y z
N MET A 1 -1.15 26.07 15.76
CA MET A 1 -1.17 25.06 14.69
C MET A 1 -2.42 24.22 14.85
N SER A 2 -3.07 23.81 13.76
CA SER A 2 -4.33 23.05 13.83
C SER A 2 -4.18 21.80 13.00
N PHE A 3 -3.65 20.73 13.62
CA PHE A 3 -3.49 19.44 12.96
C PHE A 3 -4.82 18.74 12.75
N LYS A 4 -5.00 18.18 11.58
CA LYS A 4 -6.06 17.22 11.23
C LYS A 4 -5.47 15.82 11.28
N TYR A 5 -6.25 14.87 11.75
CA TYR A 5 -5.85 13.47 11.94
C TYR A 5 -6.66 12.51 11.05
N ASN A 6 -7.82 12.93 10.59
CA ASN A 6 -8.72 12.14 9.74
C ASN A 6 -8.72 12.71 8.32
N PHE A 7 -8.02 12.08 7.42
CA PHE A 7 -7.95 12.42 5.99
C PHE A 7 -7.61 11.17 5.18
N THR A 8 -7.90 11.22 3.90
CA THR A 8 -7.51 10.18 2.96
C THR A 8 -6.14 10.49 2.35
N VAL A 9 -5.44 9.46 1.84
CA VAL A 9 -4.17 9.66 1.13
C VAL A 9 -4.34 10.63 -0.04
N THR A 10 -5.46 10.55 -0.76
CA THR A 10 -5.71 11.42 -1.92
C THR A 10 -5.88 12.88 -1.52
N GLU A 11 -6.50 13.17 -0.38
CA GLU A 11 -6.61 14.54 0.15
C GLU A 11 -5.25 15.11 0.50
N ILE A 12 -4.36 14.31 1.12
CA ILE A 12 -2.99 14.75 1.41
C ILE A 12 -2.22 15.00 0.12
N LEU A 13 -2.24 14.05 -0.82
CA LEU A 13 -1.52 14.20 -2.08
C LEU A 13 -1.95 15.46 -2.83
N GLU A 14 -3.25 15.77 -2.82
CA GLU A 14 -3.76 17.01 -3.43
C GLU A 14 -3.20 18.25 -2.72
N LYS A 15 -3.20 18.27 -1.38
CA LYS A 15 -2.63 19.36 -0.56
C LYS A 15 -1.13 19.49 -0.72
N MET A 16 -0.42 18.40 -0.91
CA MET A 16 1.00 18.39 -1.25
C MET A 16 1.30 18.90 -2.66
N GLY A 17 0.27 19.21 -3.45
CA GLY A 17 0.41 19.78 -4.79
C GLY A 17 0.45 18.76 -5.92
N TYR A 18 0.26 17.47 -5.63
CA TYR A 18 0.10 16.47 -6.67
C TYR A 18 -1.23 16.67 -7.39
N LYS A 19 -1.26 16.40 -8.69
CA LYS A 19 -2.46 16.58 -9.53
C LYS A 19 -2.95 15.25 -10.04
N LYS A 20 -4.27 15.10 -10.10
CA LYS A 20 -4.90 13.94 -10.74
C LYS A 20 -4.48 13.85 -12.20
N SER A 21 -4.10 12.65 -12.62
CA SER A 21 -3.92 12.35 -14.05
C SER A 21 -5.27 12.39 -14.75
N ARG A 22 -5.25 12.86 -16.00
CA ARG A 22 -6.40 12.76 -16.93
C ARG A 22 -6.32 11.51 -17.80
N ASP A 23 -5.21 10.78 -17.73
CA ASP A 23 -4.99 9.58 -18.51
C ASP A 23 -5.81 8.40 -17.95
N ASN A 24 -6.11 7.44 -18.81
CA ASN A 24 -6.69 6.18 -18.36
C ASN A 24 -5.72 5.48 -17.40
N ILE A 25 -6.20 5.15 -16.22
CA ILE A 25 -5.44 4.45 -15.19
C ILE A 25 -5.10 3.03 -15.66
N LEU A 26 -6.06 2.36 -16.29
CA LEU A 26 -5.90 1.03 -16.82
C LEU A 26 -5.48 1.05 -18.30
N ASN A 27 -4.59 0.15 -18.67
CA ASN A 27 -4.17 -0.04 -20.06
C ASN A 27 -5.21 -0.85 -20.87
N ASP A 28 -4.95 -1.04 -22.18
CA ASP A 28 -5.88 -1.75 -23.06
C ASP A 28 -6.05 -3.23 -22.71
N GLN A 29 -5.06 -3.87 -22.07
CA GLN A 29 -5.13 -5.28 -21.64
C GLN A 29 -6.03 -5.45 -20.41
N GLN A 30 -6.20 -4.40 -19.64
CA GLN A 30 -7.02 -4.35 -18.43
C GLN A 30 -8.44 -3.85 -18.69
N LYS A 31 -8.86 -3.79 -19.97
CA LYS A 31 -10.22 -3.40 -20.35
C LYS A 31 -11.25 -4.31 -19.71
N GLY A 32 -12.16 -3.71 -18.95
CA GLY A 32 -13.26 -4.42 -18.29
C GLY A 32 -13.02 -4.66 -16.80
N ILE A 33 -11.84 -4.37 -16.26
CA ILE A 33 -11.63 -4.34 -14.82
C ILE A 33 -12.36 -3.11 -14.27
N VAL A 34 -13.25 -3.33 -13.32
CA VAL A 34 -13.89 -2.26 -12.55
C VAL A 34 -13.12 -2.09 -11.25
N LEU A 35 -12.50 -0.93 -11.08
CA LEU A 35 -11.78 -0.61 -9.86
C LEU A 35 -12.74 -0.06 -8.80
N PRO A 36 -12.56 -0.42 -7.51
CA PRO A 36 -13.19 0.30 -6.40
C PRO A 36 -12.91 1.80 -6.49
N ALA A 37 -13.88 2.63 -6.09
CA ALA A 37 -13.78 4.07 -6.25
C ALA A 37 -12.53 4.66 -5.58
N VAL A 38 -12.22 4.21 -4.37
CA VAL A 38 -11.04 4.64 -3.60
C VAL A 38 -9.74 4.29 -4.34
N LEU A 39 -9.63 3.07 -4.89
CA LEU A 39 -8.43 2.67 -5.65
C LEU A 39 -8.27 3.49 -6.93
N ASN A 40 -9.35 3.69 -7.65
CA ASN A 40 -9.35 4.49 -8.87
C ASN A 40 -8.93 5.94 -8.58
N ASP A 41 -9.42 6.52 -7.51
CA ASP A 41 -9.06 7.87 -7.08
C ASP A 41 -7.58 7.97 -6.71
N PHE A 42 -7.09 7.05 -5.86
CA PHE A 42 -5.68 6.96 -5.47
C PHE A 42 -4.75 6.82 -6.68
N LEU A 43 -5.00 5.87 -7.55
CA LEU A 43 -4.16 5.63 -8.73
C LEU A 43 -4.10 6.81 -9.68
N SER A 44 -5.15 7.65 -9.71
CA SER A 44 -5.14 8.88 -10.50
C SER A 44 -4.07 9.87 -10.06
N PHE A 45 -3.69 9.88 -8.78
CA PHE A 45 -2.55 10.65 -8.28
C PHE A 45 -1.24 9.86 -8.38
N ALA A 46 -1.25 8.60 -7.94
CA ALA A 46 -0.06 7.77 -7.85
C ALA A 46 0.68 7.61 -9.19
N ILE A 47 -0.04 7.66 -10.31
CA ILE A 47 0.52 7.55 -11.65
C ILE A 47 1.46 8.70 -12.02
N ASN A 48 1.30 9.84 -11.36
CA ASN A 48 2.07 11.07 -11.61
C ASN A 48 3.19 11.28 -10.58
N THR A 49 3.36 10.36 -9.66
CA THR A 49 4.41 10.41 -8.64
C THR A 49 5.17 9.09 -8.57
N SER A 50 6.47 9.15 -8.42
CA SER A 50 7.30 7.97 -8.14
C SER A 50 7.27 7.57 -6.65
N LEU A 51 6.57 8.31 -5.79
CA LEU A 51 6.55 8.08 -4.35
C LEU A 51 6.18 6.65 -3.96
N PHE A 52 5.23 6.04 -4.68
CA PHE A 52 4.75 4.67 -4.42
C PHE A 52 5.44 3.59 -5.24
N SER A 53 6.36 3.95 -6.14
CA SER A 53 7.03 3.00 -7.02
C SER A 53 8.45 2.64 -6.55
N THR A 54 8.89 3.21 -5.46
CA THR A 54 10.27 3.10 -4.96
C THR A 54 10.38 2.39 -3.62
N SER A 55 9.24 2.07 -3.00
CA SER A 55 9.18 1.32 -1.76
C SER A 55 9.15 -0.19 -2.04
N ASP A 56 9.62 -0.98 -1.09
CA ASP A 56 9.52 -2.43 -1.14
C ASP A 56 8.06 -2.91 -1.01
N VAL A 57 7.17 -2.07 -0.50
CA VAL A 57 5.72 -2.26 -0.57
C VAL A 57 5.17 -1.52 -1.78
N TRP A 58 4.59 -2.26 -2.68
CA TRP A 58 4.05 -1.72 -3.93
C TRP A 58 2.53 -1.72 -3.89
N VAL A 59 1.95 -0.55 -4.06
CA VAL A 59 0.63 -0.51 -4.67
C VAL A 59 0.84 -0.71 -6.16
N GLN A 60 0.29 -1.79 -6.70
CA GLN A 60 0.45 -2.10 -8.11
C GLN A 60 -0.11 -0.96 -8.95
N THR A 61 0.77 -0.33 -9.73
CA THR A 61 0.36 0.69 -10.67
C THR A 61 0.07 0.05 -12.03
N ARG A 62 -0.72 0.70 -12.81
CA ARG A 62 -1.13 0.54 -14.22
C ARG A 62 -0.87 -0.81 -14.92
N SER A 63 0.31 -1.39 -14.86
CA SER A 63 0.69 -2.57 -15.64
C SER A 63 0.55 -3.88 -14.88
N LEU A 64 0.43 -3.83 -13.57
CA LEU A 64 0.48 -4.99 -12.69
C LEU A 64 -0.86 -5.34 -12.05
N ILE A 65 -1.88 -4.48 -12.16
CA ILE A 65 -3.23 -4.80 -11.69
C ILE A 65 -3.81 -5.92 -12.54
N GLY A 66 -4.05 -7.05 -11.93
CA GLY A 66 -4.58 -8.24 -12.56
C GLY A 66 -5.42 -9.06 -11.61
N PHE A 67 -5.98 -10.14 -12.08
CA PHE A 67 -6.72 -11.06 -11.23
C PHE A 67 -5.84 -12.25 -10.83
N LEU A 68 -5.94 -12.66 -9.57
CA LEU A 68 -5.25 -13.82 -9.03
C LEU A 68 -5.30 -15.04 -9.93
N TYR A 69 -6.45 -15.31 -10.58
CA TYR A 69 -6.59 -16.46 -11.44
C TYR A 69 -5.75 -16.38 -12.73
N ASP A 70 -5.46 -15.18 -13.20
CA ASP A 70 -4.59 -15.00 -14.36
C ASP A 70 -3.13 -15.28 -13.97
N ASP A 71 -2.70 -14.78 -12.80
CA ASP A 71 -1.37 -15.06 -12.25
C ASP A 71 -1.18 -16.54 -11.89
N ILE A 72 -2.20 -17.19 -11.31
CA ILE A 72 -2.15 -18.64 -11.01
C ILE A 72 -1.95 -19.44 -12.29
N GLU A 73 -2.61 -19.08 -13.39
CA GLU A 73 -2.48 -19.79 -14.67
C GLU A 73 -1.06 -19.68 -15.20
N GLU A 74 -0.50 -18.48 -15.22
CA GLU A 74 0.89 -18.23 -15.65
C GLU A 74 1.89 -18.95 -14.74
N ASN A 75 1.76 -18.81 -13.44
CA ASN A 75 2.64 -19.47 -12.47
C ASN A 75 2.60 -21.01 -12.59
N ILE A 76 1.43 -21.60 -12.83
CA ILE A 76 1.31 -23.04 -13.04
C ILE A 76 2.00 -23.47 -14.35
N GLU A 77 1.92 -22.69 -15.42
CA GLU A 77 2.60 -22.97 -16.67
C GLU A 77 4.12 -22.89 -16.50
N ASP A 78 4.62 -21.85 -15.86
CA ASP A 78 6.04 -21.63 -15.58
C ASP A 78 6.62 -22.75 -14.69
N GLU A 79 5.90 -23.13 -13.64
CA GLU A 79 6.33 -24.23 -12.77
C GLU A 79 6.35 -25.58 -13.50
N LYS A 80 5.38 -25.83 -14.37
CA LYS A 80 5.37 -27.04 -15.20
C LYS A 80 6.55 -27.09 -16.17
N GLU A 81 6.96 -25.94 -16.70
CA GLU A 81 8.13 -25.84 -17.57
C GLU A 81 9.43 -26.06 -16.77
N TYR A 82 9.55 -25.41 -15.60
CA TYR A 82 10.74 -25.46 -14.76
C TYR A 82 10.97 -26.84 -14.12
N TRP A 83 9.95 -27.41 -13.49
CA TRP A 83 10.06 -28.66 -12.73
C TRP A 83 9.86 -29.90 -13.59
N GLY A 84 9.31 -29.77 -14.78
CA GLY A 84 9.08 -30.86 -15.71
C GLY A 84 8.17 -31.95 -15.13
N LYS A 85 8.71 -33.19 -15.02
CA LYS A 85 7.94 -34.35 -14.55
C LYS A 85 8.15 -34.67 -13.06
N ASP A 86 8.83 -33.80 -12.32
CA ASP A 86 9.06 -34.03 -10.88
C ASP A 86 7.81 -33.67 -10.07
N ASN A 87 7.01 -34.70 -9.77
CA ASN A 87 5.77 -34.53 -9.02
C ASN A 87 5.99 -34.10 -7.56
N ARG A 88 7.19 -34.22 -6.99
CA ARG A 88 7.46 -33.83 -5.60
C ARG A 88 7.58 -32.32 -5.48
N ALA A 89 8.27 -31.68 -6.41
CA ALA A 89 8.38 -30.24 -6.42
C ALA A 89 7.00 -29.57 -6.61
N ALA A 90 6.11 -30.19 -7.38
CA ALA A 90 4.75 -29.71 -7.54
C ALA A 90 3.92 -29.77 -6.22
N GLU A 91 4.23 -30.73 -5.34
CA GLU A 91 3.54 -30.88 -4.04
C GLU A 91 3.91 -29.78 -3.04
N ASP A 92 5.09 -29.19 -3.17
CA ASP A 92 5.59 -28.10 -2.34
C ASP A 92 5.18 -26.72 -2.89
N SER A 93 4.56 -26.69 -4.08
CA SER A 93 4.12 -25.44 -4.68
C SER A 93 2.93 -24.82 -3.93
N LYS A 94 2.98 -23.50 -3.72
CA LYS A 94 1.87 -22.66 -3.27
C LYS A 94 0.58 -22.93 -4.06
N TYR A 95 0.70 -23.25 -5.34
CA TYR A 95 -0.41 -23.47 -6.28
C TYR A 95 -0.81 -24.93 -6.47
N TYR A 96 -0.25 -25.87 -5.69
CA TYR A 96 -0.44 -27.31 -5.88
C TYR A 96 -1.92 -27.74 -5.99
N GLN A 97 -2.79 -27.09 -5.21
CA GLN A 97 -4.22 -27.41 -5.22
C GLN A 97 -4.89 -27.15 -6.59
N PHE A 98 -4.34 -26.25 -7.39
CA PHE A 98 -4.82 -25.92 -8.73
C PHE A 98 -4.23 -26.81 -9.84
N TYR A 99 -3.06 -27.41 -9.60
CA TYR A 99 -2.31 -28.16 -10.62
C TYR A 99 -3.11 -29.28 -11.32
N LYS A 100 -3.93 -29.94 -10.57
CA LYS A 100 -4.69 -31.13 -11.01
C LYS A 100 -6.12 -30.84 -11.38
N LEU A 101 -6.58 -29.61 -11.18
CA LEU A 101 -7.96 -29.24 -11.39
C LEU A 101 -8.14 -28.43 -12.67
N PRO A 102 -9.18 -28.72 -13.47
CA PRO A 102 -9.60 -27.83 -14.53
C PRO A 102 -9.90 -26.42 -13.99
N LYS A 103 -9.58 -25.39 -14.80
CA LYS A 103 -9.76 -23.97 -14.43
C LYS A 103 -11.19 -23.66 -13.92
N GLU A 104 -12.20 -24.34 -14.48
CA GLU A 104 -13.61 -24.18 -14.12
C GLU A 104 -13.91 -24.62 -12.67
N GLN A 105 -13.04 -25.41 -12.08
CA GLN A 105 -13.18 -25.89 -10.70
C GLN A 105 -12.44 -25.02 -9.67
N TRP A 106 -11.60 -24.08 -10.10
CA TRP A 106 -10.81 -23.24 -9.20
C TRP A 106 -11.68 -22.36 -8.28
N LYS A 107 -12.83 -21.90 -8.78
CA LYS A 107 -13.80 -21.09 -7.99
C LYS A 107 -14.29 -21.76 -6.72
N GLY A 108 -14.22 -23.10 -6.65
CA GLY A 108 -14.60 -23.86 -5.45
C GLY A 108 -13.48 -23.99 -4.41
N ILE A 109 -12.27 -23.53 -4.71
CA ILE A 109 -11.10 -23.63 -3.85
C ILE A 109 -10.87 -22.31 -3.12
N VAL A 110 -10.75 -21.22 -3.86
CA VAL A 110 -10.54 -19.88 -3.32
C VAL A 110 -11.28 -18.87 -4.21
N PRO A 111 -11.84 -17.80 -3.63
CA PRO A 111 -12.37 -16.70 -4.41
C PRO A 111 -11.27 -16.06 -5.26
N ASN A 112 -11.64 -15.47 -6.41
CA ASN A 112 -10.72 -14.68 -7.19
C ASN A 112 -10.50 -13.32 -6.51
N TYR A 113 -9.28 -12.80 -6.58
CA TYR A 113 -8.89 -11.50 -6.02
C TYR A 113 -8.38 -10.59 -7.13
N LEU A 114 -8.72 -9.32 -7.05
CA LEU A 114 -8.02 -8.27 -7.77
C LEU A 114 -6.74 -7.95 -6.99
N LEU A 115 -5.58 -8.27 -7.54
CA LEU A 115 -4.29 -7.99 -6.93
C LEU A 115 -4.00 -6.49 -7.03
N ILE A 116 -3.70 -5.86 -5.89
CA ILE A 116 -3.53 -4.41 -5.79
C ILE A 116 -2.16 -3.99 -5.27
N GLY A 117 -1.40 -4.93 -4.74
CA GLY A 117 -0.08 -4.65 -4.17
C GLY A 117 0.66 -5.91 -3.79
N SER A 118 1.95 -5.74 -3.52
CA SER A 118 2.83 -6.78 -3.02
C SER A 118 3.94 -6.19 -2.18
N ASP A 119 4.49 -6.98 -1.25
CA ASP A 119 5.68 -6.67 -0.47
C ASP A 119 6.75 -7.70 -0.80
N PHE A 120 7.87 -7.24 -1.35
CA PHE A 120 9.01 -8.07 -1.69
C PHE A 120 10.13 -8.04 -0.65
N ALA A 121 10.11 -7.10 0.31
CA ALA A 121 11.17 -6.94 1.29
C ALA A 121 11.03 -7.89 2.47
N ALA A 122 9.80 -8.14 2.93
CA ALA A 122 9.52 -8.99 4.09
C ALA A 122 9.22 -10.47 3.73
N GLY A 123 9.44 -10.85 2.47
CA GLY A 123 9.00 -12.12 1.93
C GLY A 123 7.65 -11.94 1.23
N VAL A 124 7.57 -12.36 0.00
CA VAL A 124 6.48 -12.03 -0.94
C VAL A 124 5.09 -12.14 -0.30
N ILE A 125 4.52 -10.99 0.03
CA ILE A 125 3.13 -10.86 0.45
C ILE A 125 2.35 -10.25 -0.71
N GLU A 126 1.24 -10.85 -1.05
CA GLU A 126 0.30 -10.33 -2.05
C GLU A 126 -0.90 -9.71 -1.33
N PHE A 127 -1.34 -8.55 -1.81
CA PHE A 127 -2.52 -7.86 -1.32
C PHE A 127 -3.58 -7.81 -2.41
N GLY A 128 -4.84 -8.08 -2.02
CA GLY A 128 -5.93 -8.13 -2.98
C GLY A 128 -7.29 -7.78 -2.40
N VAL A 129 -8.18 -7.35 -3.30
CA VAL A 129 -9.61 -7.16 -3.04
C VAL A 129 -10.37 -8.34 -3.60
N CYS A 130 -11.22 -8.98 -2.77
CA CYS A 130 -12.04 -10.08 -3.24
C CYS A 130 -12.99 -9.63 -4.36
N ILE A 131 -13.12 -10.42 -5.42
CA ILE A 131 -13.97 -10.09 -6.58
C ILE A 131 -15.42 -9.80 -6.20
N THR A 132 -15.92 -10.38 -5.11
CA THR A 132 -17.27 -10.14 -4.60
C THR A 132 -17.45 -8.79 -3.93
N ASP A 133 -16.37 -8.09 -3.68
CA ASP A 133 -16.34 -6.82 -2.98
C ASP A 133 -15.96 -5.63 -3.89
N LEU A 134 -15.70 -5.88 -5.17
CA LEU A 134 -15.29 -4.85 -6.13
C LEU A 134 -16.33 -3.76 -6.39
N ASP A 135 -17.60 -4.04 -6.11
CA ASP A 135 -18.69 -3.07 -6.23
C ASP A 135 -18.81 -2.12 -5.03
N LYS A 136 -18.07 -2.39 -3.95
CA LYS A 136 -17.99 -1.50 -2.79
C LYS A 136 -17.07 -0.32 -3.12
N ASN A 137 -17.42 0.85 -2.61
CA ASN A 137 -16.58 2.05 -2.77
C ASN A 137 -15.23 1.89 -2.08
N ASP A 138 -15.23 1.29 -0.89
CA ASP A 138 -14.07 1.11 -0.02
C ASP A 138 -14.07 -0.32 0.57
N PRO A 139 -13.66 -1.31 -0.24
CA PRO A 139 -13.70 -2.72 0.16
C PRO A 139 -12.58 -3.08 1.15
N PRO A 140 -12.73 -4.20 1.89
CA PRO A 140 -11.65 -4.77 2.68
C PRO A 140 -10.51 -5.27 1.80
N VAL A 141 -9.29 -5.25 2.35
CA VAL A 141 -8.09 -5.80 1.72
C VAL A 141 -7.68 -7.08 2.44
N TYR A 142 -7.32 -8.07 1.65
CA TYR A 142 -6.84 -9.36 2.09
C TYR A 142 -5.37 -9.53 1.70
N MET A 143 -4.66 -10.36 2.44
CA MET A 143 -3.27 -10.72 2.15
C MET A 143 -3.08 -12.23 2.06
N ASN A 144 -2.09 -12.63 1.27
CA ASN A 144 -1.58 -13.98 1.20
C ASN A 144 -0.05 -13.93 1.26
N HIS A 145 0.57 -14.71 2.14
CA HIS A 145 2.02 -14.79 2.27
C HIS A 145 2.58 -15.90 1.38
N GLU A 146 3.80 -15.76 0.88
CA GLU A 146 4.44 -16.76 -0.01
C GLU A 146 4.51 -18.17 0.58
N ASN A 147 4.67 -18.27 1.92
CA ASN A 147 4.74 -19.54 2.63
C ASN A 147 3.35 -20.11 3.00
N ASP A 148 2.27 -19.34 2.79
CA ASP A 148 0.91 -19.79 3.00
C ASP A 148 0.39 -20.46 1.71
N SER A 149 -0.57 -21.37 1.86
CA SER A 149 -1.31 -21.85 0.69
C SER A 149 -2.04 -20.70 0.01
N ILE A 150 -2.12 -20.71 -1.32
CA ILE A 150 -2.91 -19.71 -2.07
C ILE A 150 -4.39 -19.66 -1.66
N CYS A 151 -4.85 -20.66 -0.92
CA CYS A 151 -6.20 -20.70 -0.36
C CYS A 151 -6.33 -19.97 0.99
N GLU A 152 -5.22 -19.50 1.57
CA GLU A 152 -5.17 -18.92 2.91
C GLU A 152 -5.09 -17.39 2.89
N TRP A 153 -5.98 -16.76 2.13
CA TRP A 153 -6.14 -15.31 2.17
C TRP A 153 -6.74 -14.88 3.51
N LYS A 154 -6.07 -13.97 4.19
CA LYS A 154 -6.45 -13.44 5.51
C LYS A 154 -6.88 -11.99 5.37
N LEU A 155 -7.90 -11.58 6.12
CA LEU A 155 -8.27 -10.17 6.20
C LEU A 155 -7.07 -9.39 6.75
N TYR A 156 -6.66 -8.36 6.04
CA TYR A 156 -5.55 -7.49 6.42
C TYR A 156 -6.05 -6.15 6.95
N THR A 157 -6.81 -5.40 6.17
CA THR A 157 -7.48 -4.17 6.59
C THR A 157 -8.97 -4.22 6.31
N ASN A 158 -9.76 -3.49 7.12
CA ASN A 158 -11.20 -3.45 6.97
C ASN A 158 -11.66 -2.59 5.78
N SER A 159 -10.76 -1.73 5.28
CA SER A 159 -11.01 -0.89 4.13
C SER A 159 -9.75 -0.68 3.30
N LEU A 160 -9.94 -0.39 2.04
CA LEU A 160 -8.87 -0.04 1.11
C LEU A 160 -8.25 1.32 1.46
N SER A 161 -9.04 2.26 1.98
CA SER A 161 -8.53 3.54 2.49
C SER A 161 -7.53 3.36 3.62
N GLU A 162 -7.81 2.45 4.56
CA GLU A 162 -6.92 2.07 5.65
C GLU A 162 -5.61 1.47 5.11
N PHE A 163 -5.70 0.54 4.15
CA PHE A 163 -4.54 -0.07 3.50
C PHE A 163 -3.65 0.99 2.81
N LEU A 164 -4.26 1.89 2.02
CA LEU A 164 -3.52 2.92 1.30
C LEU A 164 -2.85 3.91 2.26
N MET A 165 -3.51 4.26 3.37
CA MET A 165 -2.94 5.12 4.41
C MET A 165 -1.74 4.45 5.08
N LEU A 166 -1.83 3.16 5.38
CA LEU A 166 -0.74 2.37 5.94
C LEU A 166 0.46 2.39 4.98
N VAL A 167 0.26 2.09 3.69
CA VAL A 167 1.33 2.14 2.68
C VAL A 167 1.95 3.55 2.59
N PHE A 168 1.12 4.58 2.63
CA PHE A 168 1.57 5.97 2.59
C PHE A 168 2.46 6.32 3.80
N CYS A 169 2.03 5.95 4.99
CA CYS A 169 2.81 6.16 6.21
C CYS A 169 4.14 5.39 6.19
N ASP A 170 4.11 4.12 5.75
CA ASP A 170 5.34 3.30 5.65
C ASP A 170 6.33 3.90 4.67
N VAL A 171 5.89 4.31 3.49
CA VAL A 171 6.74 4.98 2.49
C VAL A 171 7.42 6.22 3.07
N LEU A 172 6.70 7.02 3.84
CA LEU A 172 7.20 8.26 4.42
C LEU A 172 7.96 8.07 5.74
N SER A 173 7.76 6.97 6.46
CA SER A 173 8.45 6.71 7.72
C SER A 173 9.85 6.13 7.55
N CYS A 174 10.19 5.68 6.36
CA CYS A 174 11.42 4.96 6.10
C CYS A 174 12.54 5.93 5.70
N GLU A 175 13.48 6.15 6.62
CA GLU A 175 14.65 7.03 6.41
C GLU A 175 15.59 6.57 5.29
N MET A 176 15.43 5.33 4.82
CA MET A 176 16.33 4.71 3.83
C MET A 176 15.91 4.95 2.38
N TYR A 177 14.77 5.60 2.13
CA TYR A 177 14.28 5.80 0.76
C TYR A 177 14.65 7.18 0.19
N ASP A 178 15.92 7.33 -0.16
CA ASP A 178 16.43 8.51 -0.91
C ASP A 178 15.49 8.91 -2.05
N THR A 179 14.84 7.93 -2.70
CA THR A 179 13.98 8.21 -3.87
C THR A 179 12.63 8.83 -3.50
N ALA A 180 12.05 8.46 -2.36
CA ALA A 180 10.84 9.12 -1.87
C ALA A 180 11.17 10.57 -1.46
N MET A 181 12.27 10.75 -0.76
CA MET A 181 12.80 12.06 -0.39
C MET A 181 13.11 12.90 -1.62
N ASP A 182 13.88 12.37 -2.59
CA ASP A 182 14.18 13.03 -3.87
C ASP A 182 12.92 13.50 -4.61
N THR A 183 11.84 12.71 -4.52
CA THR A 183 10.57 13.05 -5.17
C THR A 183 9.86 14.18 -4.44
N LEU A 184 9.90 14.20 -3.12
CA LEU A 184 9.32 15.24 -2.29
C LEU A 184 10.11 16.53 -2.42
N GLU A 185 11.44 16.49 -2.35
CA GLU A 185 12.32 17.64 -2.54
C GLU A 185 12.13 18.30 -3.90
N LYS A 186 12.00 17.51 -4.98
CA LYS A 186 11.69 18.04 -6.33
C LYS A 186 10.36 18.78 -6.41
N ASN A 187 9.44 18.52 -5.47
CA ASN A 187 8.18 19.22 -5.34
C ASN A 187 8.21 20.33 -4.26
N GLY A 188 9.41 20.64 -3.73
CA GLY A 188 9.64 21.69 -2.76
C GLY A 188 9.23 21.32 -1.33
N TRP A 189 9.25 20.03 -0.99
CA TRP A 189 9.04 19.54 0.36
C TRP A 189 10.38 19.17 0.99
N ASP A 190 10.67 19.73 2.16
CA ASP A 190 11.81 19.37 2.99
C ASP A 190 11.37 18.41 4.09
N ALA A 191 12.23 17.48 4.45
CA ALA A 191 11.97 16.55 5.55
C ALA A 191 13.03 16.69 6.65
N GLY A 192 12.59 16.56 7.89
CA GLY A 192 13.46 16.56 9.05
C GLY A 192 12.90 15.69 10.16
N ILE A 193 13.81 15.02 10.88
CA ILE A 193 13.46 14.28 12.09
C ILE A 193 13.31 15.31 13.22
N LEU A 194 12.16 15.28 13.88
CA LEU A 194 11.90 16.17 15.00
C LEU A 194 12.45 15.59 16.29
N SER A 195 13.16 16.44 17.05
CA SER A 195 13.53 16.16 18.44
C SER A 195 12.30 16.27 19.38
N GLU A 196 12.41 15.72 20.58
CA GLU A 196 11.35 15.85 21.61
C GLU A 196 10.99 17.31 21.90
N ASP A 197 11.99 18.19 21.94
CA ASP A 197 11.77 19.62 22.19
C ASP A 197 10.97 20.28 21.08
N GLU A 198 11.22 19.91 19.83
CA GLU A 198 10.47 20.40 18.67
C GLU A 198 9.05 19.83 18.63
N LEU A 199 8.86 18.57 18.98
CA LEU A 199 7.53 17.95 19.08
C LEU A 199 6.62 18.68 20.08
N ASN A 200 7.20 19.14 21.21
CA ASN A 200 6.45 19.89 22.21
C ASN A 200 5.93 21.25 21.70
N VAL A 201 6.56 21.81 20.66
CA VAL A 201 6.15 23.09 20.06
C VAL A 201 4.88 22.92 19.23
N TYR A 202 4.65 21.73 18.66
CA TYR A 202 3.56 21.48 17.71
C TYR A 202 2.19 21.25 18.36
N GLU A 203 2.10 21.07 19.68
CA GLU A 203 0.82 20.80 20.39
C GLU A 203 -0.02 19.69 19.74
N ILE A 204 0.63 18.54 19.42
CA ILE A 204 0.02 17.44 18.70
C ILE A 204 -0.82 16.58 19.66
N ASP A 205 -2.05 16.26 19.27
CA ASP A 205 -2.87 15.27 19.95
C ASP A 205 -2.62 13.87 19.38
N PHE A 206 -1.62 13.18 19.90
CA PHE A 206 -1.23 11.84 19.46
C PHE A 206 -2.29 10.77 19.73
N ASP A 207 -3.21 11.02 20.66
CA ASP A 207 -4.32 10.10 20.96
C ASP A 207 -5.41 10.14 19.89
N SER A 208 -5.51 11.26 19.19
CA SER A 208 -6.46 11.43 18.07
C SER A 208 -5.95 10.91 16.73
N MET A 209 -4.70 10.43 16.65
CA MET A 209 -4.16 9.83 15.43
C MET A 209 -4.69 8.40 15.23
N ASP A 210 -5.14 8.10 14.03
CA ASP A 210 -5.28 6.73 13.59
C ASP A 210 -3.90 6.09 13.48
N LYS A 211 -3.76 4.86 14.01
CA LYS A 211 -2.49 4.14 14.09
C LYS A 211 -2.57 2.86 13.28
N TYR A 212 -1.61 2.68 12.38
CA TYR A 212 -1.53 1.57 11.45
C TYR A 212 -0.27 0.73 11.74
N PRO A 213 -0.33 -0.61 11.69
CA PRO A 213 0.85 -1.45 11.89
C PRO A 213 1.87 -1.20 10.77
N SER A 214 3.15 -1.04 11.13
CA SER A 214 4.21 -0.95 10.12
C SER A 214 4.47 -2.28 9.44
N PHE A 215 4.74 -2.27 8.13
CA PHE A 215 5.15 -3.47 7.39
C PHE A 215 6.55 -3.94 7.78
N TYR A 216 7.45 -3.00 8.07
CA TYR A 216 8.87 -3.28 8.27
C TYR A 216 9.22 -3.56 9.72
N ASP A 217 8.45 -3.01 10.64
CA ASP A 217 8.71 -3.12 12.07
C ASP A 217 7.46 -3.68 12.77
N GLY A 218 7.42 -4.98 12.92
CA GLY A 218 6.29 -5.68 13.53
C GLY A 218 5.97 -5.29 14.99
N ASN A 219 6.76 -4.38 15.59
CA ASN A 219 6.50 -3.83 16.91
C ASN A 219 6.17 -2.32 16.87
N ALA A 220 5.98 -1.77 15.68
CA ALA A 220 5.70 -0.35 15.50
C ALA A 220 4.35 -0.08 14.88
N LEU A 221 3.72 1.02 15.33
CA LEU A 221 2.54 1.61 14.72
C LEU A 221 2.93 2.94 14.07
N LEU A 222 2.30 3.25 12.96
CA LEU A 222 2.50 4.49 12.22
C LEU A 222 1.23 5.32 12.25
N GLY A 223 1.38 6.63 12.42
CA GLY A 223 0.29 7.58 12.31
C GLY A 223 0.72 8.82 11.58
N CYS A 224 -0.23 9.60 11.09
CA CYS A 224 0.11 10.89 10.52
C CYS A 224 -0.89 12.00 10.89
N ALA A 225 -0.40 13.24 10.81
CA ALA A 225 -1.16 14.45 11.03
C ALA A 225 -0.75 15.50 10.02
N TYR A 226 -1.69 16.34 9.62
CA TYR A 226 -1.46 17.39 8.64
C TYR A 226 -1.98 18.73 9.14
N ASP A 227 -1.08 19.74 9.14
CA ASP A 227 -1.42 21.14 9.37
C ASP A 227 -1.56 21.87 8.02
N GLU A 228 -2.79 22.21 7.67
CA GLU A 228 -3.11 22.83 6.37
C GLU A 228 -2.60 24.28 6.27
N ASP A 229 -2.62 25.00 7.39
CA ASP A 229 -2.25 26.42 7.42
C ASP A 229 -0.73 26.62 7.27
N ASN A 230 0.05 25.68 7.79
CA ASN A 230 1.52 25.74 7.78
C ASN A 230 2.14 24.78 6.77
N HIS A 231 1.35 24.01 6.02
CA HIS A 231 1.82 22.99 5.07
C HIS A 231 2.83 22.02 5.70
N ILE A 232 2.46 21.46 6.87
CA ILE A 232 3.30 20.49 7.59
C ILE A 232 2.57 19.16 7.64
N LEU A 233 3.21 18.11 7.13
CA LEU A 233 2.80 16.72 7.31
C LEU A 233 3.73 16.05 8.31
N LEU A 234 3.18 15.48 9.36
CA LEU A 234 3.92 14.70 10.34
C LEU A 234 3.65 13.21 10.10
N VAL A 235 4.71 12.40 10.10
CA VAL A 235 4.63 10.95 10.15
C VAL A 235 5.30 10.48 11.42
N VAL A 236 4.55 9.80 12.27
CA VAL A 236 4.95 9.42 13.62
C VAL A 236 5.02 7.91 13.74
N LYS A 237 6.11 7.42 14.27
CA LYS A 237 6.31 6.02 14.61
C LYS A 237 6.19 5.81 16.10
N PHE A 238 5.33 4.90 16.52
CA PHE A 238 5.08 4.55 17.92
C PHE A 238 5.54 3.11 18.20
N ASP A 239 5.97 2.83 19.40
CA ASP A 239 6.10 1.47 19.91
C ASP A 239 4.71 0.88 20.16
N GLU A 240 4.43 -0.30 19.61
CA GLU A 240 3.12 -0.95 19.69
C GLU A 240 2.71 -1.28 21.13
N ASN A 241 3.68 -1.61 22.01
CA ASN A 241 3.43 -2.10 23.35
C ASN A 241 3.32 -0.96 24.37
N SER A 242 4.21 0.02 24.29
CA SER A 242 4.24 1.15 25.22
C SER A 242 3.45 2.36 24.75
N GLY A 243 3.23 2.50 23.44
CA GLY A 243 2.66 3.69 22.82
C GLY A 243 3.62 4.89 22.78
N GLU A 244 4.88 4.69 23.18
CA GLU A 244 5.90 5.75 23.14
C GLU A 244 6.27 6.11 21.70
N ILE A 245 6.60 7.39 21.47
CA ILE A 245 7.06 7.85 20.16
C ILE A 245 8.51 7.38 19.96
N LEU A 246 8.73 6.59 18.91
CA LEU A 246 10.04 6.11 18.50
C LEU A 246 10.73 7.10 17.55
N ASN A 247 9.96 7.69 16.66
CA ASN A 247 10.44 8.65 15.66
C ASN A 247 9.30 9.55 15.18
N CYS A 248 9.62 10.76 14.75
CA CYS A 248 8.69 11.65 14.06
C CYS A 248 9.41 12.39 12.94
N ILE A 249 8.90 12.29 11.74
CA ILE A 249 9.41 12.99 10.56
C ILE A 249 8.40 14.08 10.21
N ALA A 250 8.90 15.31 10.11
CA ALA A 250 8.13 16.42 9.58
C ALA A 250 8.49 16.66 8.12
N TYR A 251 7.49 16.71 7.27
CA TYR A 251 7.57 17.16 5.89
C TYR A 251 6.97 18.56 5.84
N SER A 252 7.74 19.55 5.41
CA SER A 252 7.29 20.94 5.36
C SER A 252 7.58 21.55 3.99
N LYS A 253 6.74 22.47 3.59
CA LYS A 253 6.95 23.25 2.38
C LYS A 253 7.04 24.71 2.73
N GLU A 254 8.15 25.35 2.36
CA GLU A 254 8.27 26.81 2.49
C GLU A 254 7.15 27.47 1.64
N CYS A 255 6.33 28.26 2.31
CA CYS A 255 5.42 29.15 1.59
C CYS A 255 6.26 30.29 1.03
N ASP A 256 6.33 30.41 -0.28
CA ASP A 256 6.83 31.64 -0.88
C ASP A 256 6.01 32.81 -0.31
N GLU A 257 6.66 33.65 0.50
CA GLU A 257 6.03 34.90 0.96
C GLU A 257 5.74 35.76 -0.29
N GLU A 258 4.45 35.87 -0.66
CA GLU A 258 3.99 36.79 -1.71
C GLU A 258 4.12 38.28 -1.31
#